data_6a7804d6234adb8d5c7396b001ee210c
#
_entry.id   6a7804d6234adb8d5c7396b001ee210c
#
_cell.length_a   1.000
_cell.length_b   1.000
_cell.length_c   1.000
_cell.angle_alpha   90.00
_cell.angle_beta   90.00
_cell.angle_gamma   90.00
#
_symmetry.space_group_name_H-M   'P 1'
#
loop_
_entity.id
_entity.type
_entity.pdbx_description
1 polymer ?
#
loop_
_entity_poly.entity_id
_entity_poly.type
_entity_poly.pdbx_seq_one_letter_code
_entity_poly.pdbx_strand_id
1 'polypeptide(L)'
;MASKLKIIPLGGLGEIGKNLTIYEYGKDMFLVDCGMGFPDQDLYGVDLVIPDISYLKANKNRIRGMVITHGHEDHIGAIPYVLKQLDMPIYATPLTAAIIELRLEEHDLLYHTQIFTKKPGDKFKLGCFEIEFIHTNHSIADSVALAIKTPIGTVIHTGDFKIDLTPIQGGMIDLPRLGQLGNEGVLALLSDSTNVERPGYCASEARVIDCFDELFKDCSKRIIVTTFASNVHRLQQIINVAAKYKRKVGITGRSMENIMRVATELGYVDIPDGVMMDMSQIGSLPRSKTVIVCTGSQGEPMSALHRMAFSEHKQVTIDAGDRVIISASAIPGNEITISRVIDELFQKGAEVIYDRNTPLHVSGHACQEELKMMLALTKPLYFIPVHGEYRMLCKHAEIGKLMGVEPKNVLVAKNGEVIEITKRSMRATSSVPAGDVYIDGTGVGDVGSAVLRDRRHLAEDGIVMAIITLSAENGKPVTDPEIITRGFVYVKEAEALMGELKRVVNESLASCERQKQRDWAAIKGRVKSNISGYLYKTTRRSPMVLPVIIEV
;
A
#
# COMPACT_ATOMS: atom_id res chain seq x y z
N MET A 1 -31.05 2.45 -26.92
CA MET A 1 -31.00 1.58 -25.72
C MET A 1 -30.96 2.48 -24.50
N ALA A 2 -31.69 2.19 -23.42
CA ALA A 2 -31.60 2.96 -22.20
C ALA A 2 -30.17 2.83 -21.62
N SER A 3 -29.57 3.96 -21.22
CA SER A 3 -28.25 3.95 -20.61
C SER A 3 -28.28 3.14 -19.32
N LYS A 4 -27.26 2.34 -19.08
CA LYS A 4 -27.08 1.52 -17.89
C LYS A 4 -25.99 2.16 -17.01
N LEU A 5 -26.10 2.02 -15.70
CA LEU A 5 -25.01 2.31 -14.81
C LEU A 5 -23.99 1.17 -14.94
N LYS A 6 -22.73 1.53 -15.13
CA LYS A 6 -21.62 0.59 -15.05
C LYS A 6 -20.73 0.95 -13.85
N ILE A 7 -20.38 -0.05 -13.08
CA ILE A 7 -19.40 0.03 -12.01
C ILE A 7 -18.25 -0.88 -12.42
N ILE A 8 -17.02 -0.34 -12.44
CA ILE A 8 -15.85 -1.04 -12.95
C ILE A 8 -14.71 -0.87 -11.95
N PRO A 9 -14.50 -1.84 -11.05
CA PRO A 9 -13.34 -1.84 -10.17
C PRO A 9 -12.07 -2.11 -10.98
N LEU A 10 -11.06 -1.28 -10.87
CA LEU A 10 -9.72 -1.53 -11.44
C LEU A 10 -8.73 -2.03 -10.40
N GLY A 11 -9.09 -1.94 -9.11
CA GLY A 11 -8.32 -2.45 -7.98
C GLY A 11 -9.18 -2.54 -6.73
N GLY A 12 -8.66 -3.17 -5.66
CA GLY A 12 -9.33 -3.32 -4.37
C GLY A 12 -10.27 -4.53 -4.25
N LEU A 13 -10.38 -5.38 -5.26
CA LEU A 13 -11.16 -6.62 -5.21
C LEU A 13 -10.27 -7.85 -5.31
N GLY A 14 -10.40 -8.75 -4.32
CA GLY A 14 -9.57 -9.94 -4.21
C GLY A 14 -8.16 -9.66 -3.66
N GLU A 15 -7.91 -8.43 -3.24
CA GLU A 15 -6.66 -7.91 -2.70
C GLU A 15 -6.95 -6.80 -1.69
N ILE A 16 -5.94 -6.39 -0.93
CA ILE A 16 -5.98 -5.18 -0.09
C ILE A 16 -5.07 -4.14 -0.73
N GLY A 17 -5.59 -2.94 -0.93
CA GLY A 17 -4.90 -1.85 -1.62
C GLY A 17 -5.33 -1.64 -3.06
N LYS A 18 -4.70 -0.71 -3.76
CA LYS A 18 -4.98 -0.31 -5.14
C LYS A 18 -6.43 0.09 -5.40
N ASN A 19 -7.13 0.61 -4.39
CA ASN A 19 -8.54 0.95 -4.52
C ASN A 19 -8.76 1.97 -5.64
N LEU A 20 -9.48 1.57 -6.68
CA LEU A 20 -9.91 2.43 -7.78
C LEU A 20 -11.17 1.85 -8.41
N THR A 21 -12.29 2.57 -8.28
CA THR A 21 -13.57 2.15 -8.85
C THR A 21 -14.11 3.22 -9.80
N ILE A 22 -14.50 2.82 -11.00
CA ILE A 22 -15.08 3.70 -12.01
C ILE A 22 -16.60 3.61 -11.95
N TYR A 23 -17.27 4.76 -11.98
CA TYR A 23 -18.71 4.91 -12.18
C TYR A 23 -18.97 5.53 -13.54
N GLU A 24 -19.71 4.85 -14.40
CA GLU A 24 -19.99 5.27 -15.78
C GLU A 24 -21.48 5.24 -16.06
N TYR A 25 -22.01 6.34 -16.62
CA TYR A 25 -23.37 6.41 -17.13
C TYR A 25 -23.46 7.30 -18.37
N GLY A 26 -23.87 6.73 -19.48
CA GLY A 26 -23.95 7.46 -20.77
C GLY A 26 -22.58 7.95 -21.22
N LYS A 27 -22.40 9.26 -21.27
CA LYS A 27 -21.12 9.90 -21.67
C LYS A 27 -20.26 10.36 -20.48
N ASP A 28 -20.74 10.23 -19.27
CA ASP A 28 -20.06 10.70 -18.08
C ASP A 28 -19.47 9.54 -17.29
N MET A 29 -18.29 9.77 -16.74
CA MET A 29 -17.51 8.85 -15.93
C MET A 29 -16.81 9.62 -14.83
N PHE A 30 -16.70 9.05 -13.63
CA PHE A 30 -15.83 9.54 -12.57
C PHE A 30 -15.22 8.38 -11.80
N LEU A 31 -14.16 8.67 -11.05
CA LEU A 31 -13.40 7.70 -10.29
C LEU A 31 -13.69 7.88 -8.80
N VAL A 32 -13.75 6.78 -8.08
CA VAL A 32 -13.70 6.75 -6.61
C VAL A 32 -12.40 6.11 -6.22
N ASP A 33 -11.59 6.87 -5.48
CA ASP A 33 -10.24 6.56 -5.02
C ASP A 33 -9.22 6.31 -6.15
N CYS A 34 -7.96 6.29 -5.80
CA CYS A 34 -6.83 6.04 -6.69
C CYS A 34 -5.63 5.57 -5.86
N GLY A 35 -5.75 4.39 -5.32
CA GLY A 35 -4.83 3.82 -4.35
C GLY A 35 -3.66 3.07 -4.97
N MET A 36 -2.62 2.89 -4.16
CA MET A 36 -1.51 1.98 -4.45
C MET A 36 -1.62 0.70 -3.62
N GLY A 37 -0.88 -0.33 -4.03
CA GLY A 37 -0.62 -1.55 -3.28
C GLY A 37 0.87 -1.69 -3.00
N PHE A 38 1.21 -2.51 -2.01
CA PHE A 38 2.59 -2.90 -1.74
C PHE A 38 2.97 -4.12 -2.57
N PRO A 39 4.21 -4.18 -3.09
CA PRO A 39 4.66 -5.34 -3.85
C PRO A 39 4.80 -6.57 -2.95
N ASP A 40 4.54 -7.75 -3.52
CA ASP A 40 4.86 -9.01 -2.88
C ASP A 40 6.39 -9.15 -2.71
N GLN A 41 6.82 -9.95 -1.73
CA GLN A 41 8.24 -10.11 -1.38
C GLN A 41 9.13 -10.66 -2.52
N ASP A 42 8.53 -11.28 -3.51
CA ASP A 42 9.22 -11.84 -4.69
C ASP A 42 9.33 -10.85 -5.88
N LEU A 43 8.76 -9.64 -5.74
CA LEU A 43 8.86 -8.55 -6.72
C LEU A 43 10.10 -7.68 -6.44
N TYR A 44 11.28 -8.24 -6.64
CA TYR A 44 12.56 -7.58 -6.33
C TYR A 44 12.72 -6.23 -7.04
N GLY A 45 12.96 -5.18 -6.26
CA GLY A 45 13.19 -3.82 -6.74
C GLY A 45 11.94 -3.11 -7.26
N VAL A 46 10.75 -3.61 -6.96
CA VAL A 46 9.49 -2.89 -7.15
C VAL A 46 9.18 -2.12 -5.88
N ASP A 47 8.96 -0.82 -5.99
CA ASP A 47 8.67 0.05 -4.84
C ASP A 47 7.20 0.01 -4.45
N LEU A 48 6.31 0.04 -5.44
CA LEU A 48 4.86 0.00 -5.24
C LEU A 48 4.13 -0.48 -6.50
N VAL A 49 2.85 -0.82 -6.33
CA VAL A 49 1.98 -1.32 -7.40
C VAL A 49 0.79 -0.39 -7.56
N ILE A 50 0.45 -0.02 -8.79
CA ILE A 50 -0.73 0.80 -9.09
C ILE A 50 -1.67 0.08 -10.06
N PRO A 51 -2.97 0.46 -10.12
CA PRO A 51 -3.91 -0.11 -11.07
C PRO A 51 -3.54 0.20 -12.53
N ASP A 52 -3.84 -0.72 -13.45
CA ASP A 52 -3.80 -0.44 -14.89
C ASP A 52 -4.91 0.55 -15.28
N ILE A 53 -4.50 1.70 -15.80
CA ILE A 53 -5.40 2.79 -16.22
C ILE A 53 -5.62 2.84 -17.75
N SER A 54 -5.30 1.79 -18.48
CA SER A 54 -5.46 1.75 -19.94
C SER A 54 -6.90 2.05 -20.38
N TYR A 55 -7.89 1.56 -19.63
CA TYR A 55 -9.29 1.87 -19.88
C TYR A 55 -9.62 3.37 -19.70
N LEU A 56 -9.05 4.00 -18.68
CA LEU A 56 -9.23 5.44 -18.45
C LEU A 56 -8.61 6.27 -19.57
N LYS A 57 -7.41 5.92 -20.01
CA LYS A 57 -6.74 6.60 -21.13
C LYS A 57 -7.56 6.55 -22.42
N ALA A 58 -8.15 5.39 -22.72
CA ALA A 58 -9.01 5.21 -23.89
C ALA A 58 -10.32 6.04 -23.79
N ASN A 59 -10.72 6.42 -22.58
CA ASN A 59 -11.99 7.13 -22.30
C ASN A 59 -11.80 8.52 -21.69
N LYS A 60 -10.61 9.12 -21.77
CA LYS A 60 -10.23 10.36 -21.07
C LYS A 60 -11.23 11.51 -21.21
N ASN A 61 -11.85 11.68 -22.37
CA ASN A 61 -12.82 12.77 -22.62
C ASN A 61 -14.14 12.62 -21.84
N ARG A 62 -14.40 11.46 -21.26
CA ARG A 62 -15.61 11.15 -20.48
C ARG A 62 -15.41 11.34 -18.98
N ILE A 63 -14.14 11.44 -18.51
CA ILE A 63 -13.80 11.59 -17.10
C ILE A 63 -14.20 12.97 -16.63
N ARG A 64 -14.96 13.06 -15.53
CA ARG A 64 -15.43 14.29 -14.91
C ARG A 64 -14.65 14.67 -13.66
N GLY A 65 -13.91 13.74 -13.08
CA GLY A 65 -13.11 13.95 -11.90
C GLY A 65 -12.88 12.67 -11.11
N MET A 66 -12.16 12.83 -10.02
CA MET A 66 -11.84 11.80 -9.04
C MET A 66 -12.39 12.24 -7.69
N VAL A 67 -13.05 11.34 -6.97
CA VAL A 67 -13.63 11.57 -5.65
C VAL A 67 -12.93 10.65 -4.66
N ILE A 68 -12.37 11.23 -3.61
CA ILE A 68 -11.56 10.49 -2.64
C ILE A 68 -12.31 10.32 -1.34
N THR A 69 -12.37 9.09 -0.85
CA THR A 69 -13.07 8.75 0.40
C THR A 69 -12.26 9.15 1.63
N HIS A 70 -10.93 8.94 1.62
CA HIS A 70 -10.04 9.29 2.72
C HIS A 70 -8.56 9.23 2.28
N GLY A 71 -7.64 9.67 3.15
CA GLY A 71 -6.23 9.91 2.83
C GLY A 71 -5.25 8.77 3.10
N HIS A 72 -5.66 7.50 3.14
CA HIS A 72 -4.73 6.38 3.20
C HIS A 72 -4.10 6.08 1.84
N GLU A 73 -2.88 5.55 1.83
CA GLU A 73 -2.09 5.30 0.62
C GLU A 73 -2.78 4.33 -0.36
N ASP A 74 -3.48 3.36 0.14
CA ASP A 74 -4.25 2.41 -0.66
C ASP A 74 -5.53 3.01 -1.29
N HIS A 75 -5.79 4.31 -1.03
CA HIS A 75 -6.85 5.13 -1.64
C HIS A 75 -6.33 6.35 -2.40
N ILE A 76 -5.11 6.85 -2.10
CA ILE A 76 -4.57 8.05 -2.76
C ILE A 76 -3.19 7.84 -3.40
N GLY A 77 -2.46 6.77 -3.05
CA GLY A 77 -1.05 6.64 -3.38
C GLY A 77 -0.72 6.56 -4.87
N ALA A 78 -1.67 6.16 -5.72
CA ALA A 78 -1.47 6.15 -7.17
C ALA A 78 -1.80 7.49 -7.86
N ILE A 79 -2.38 8.47 -7.16
CA ILE A 79 -2.79 9.77 -7.74
C ILE A 79 -1.67 10.43 -8.54
N PRO A 80 -0.43 10.61 -8.04
CA PRO A 80 0.61 11.30 -8.80
C PRO A 80 0.96 10.59 -10.12
N TYR A 81 0.94 9.26 -10.12
CA TYR A 81 1.27 8.46 -11.30
C TYR A 81 0.18 8.49 -12.36
N VAL A 82 -1.08 8.56 -11.92
CA VAL A 82 -2.25 8.68 -12.80
C VAL A 82 -2.33 10.09 -13.40
N LEU A 83 -2.12 11.13 -12.59
CA LEU A 83 -2.19 12.53 -13.04
C LEU A 83 -1.05 12.91 -14.00
N LYS A 84 0.09 12.23 -13.97
CA LYS A 84 1.12 12.38 -15.03
C LYS A 84 0.62 11.99 -16.43
N GLN A 85 -0.47 11.24 -16.52
CA GLN A 85 -0.98 10.66 -17.76
C GLN A 85 -2.40 11.10 -18.11
N LEU A 86 -3.17 11.57 -17.11
CA LEU A 86 -4.58 11.97 -17.23
C LEU A 86 -4.82 13.21 -16.38
N ASP A 87 -5.34 14.26 -16.98
CA ASP A 87 -5.72 15.49 -16.27
C ASP A 87 -7.19 15.39 -15.85
N MET A 88 -7.46 15.60 -14.54
CA MET A 88 -8.80 15.64 -13.99
C MET A 88 -8.84 16.31 -12.61
N PRO A 89 -9.95 16.97 -12.24
CA PRO A 89 -10.11 17.53 -10.91
C PRO A 89 -10.30 16.46 -9.84
N ILE A 90 -9.84 16.76 -8.62
CA ILE A 90 -9.99 15.92 -7.43
C ILE A 90 -10.96 16.56 -6.46
N TYR A 91 -11.82 15.75 -5.84
CA TYR A 91 -12.76 16.15 -4.80
C TYR A 91 -12.46 15.34 -3.54
N ALA A 92 -12.09 16.01 -2.46
CA ALA A 92 -11.67 15.36 -1.22
C ALA A 92 -12.08 16.19 0.00
N THR A 93 -12.03 15.59 1.19
CA THR A 93 -12.19 16.30 2.47
C THR A 93 -10.93 17.11 2.82
N PRO A 94 -11.00 18.09 3.73
CA PRO A 94 -9.87 19.00 3.98
C PRO A 94 -8.55 18.31 4.31
N LEU A 95 -8.53 17.38 5.25
CA LEU A 95 -7.30 16.66 5.61
C LEU A 95 -6.80 15.78 4.45
N THR A 96 -7.71 15.07 3.80
CA THR A 96 -7.38 14.24 2.64
C THR A 96 -6.81 15.07 1.50
N ALA A 97 -7.41 16.24 1.19
CA ALA A 97 -6.92 17.16 0.19
C ALA A 97 -5.48 17.62 0.49
N ALA A 98 -5.22 18.02 1.72
CA ALA A 98 -3.89 18.48 2.13
C ALA A 98 -2.83 17.37 2.09
N ILE A 99 -3.19 16.11 2.40
CA ILE A 99 -2.29 14.96 2.23
C ILE A 99 -1.99 14.73 0.74
N ILE A 100 -3.01 14.85 -0.12
CA ILE A 100 -2.82 14.75 -1.58
C ILE A 100 -1.92 15.88 -2.08
N GLU A 101 -2.10 17.11 -1.61
CA GLU A 101 -1.25 18.26 -1.96
C GLU A 101 0.23 18.00 -1.64
N LEU A 102 0.55 17.45 -0.45
CA LEU A 102 1.91 17.04 -0.09
C LEU A 102 2.48 16.02 -1.09
N ARG A 103 1.67 15.03 -1.51
CA ARG A 103 2.10 14.03 -2.49
C ARG A 103 2.31 14.62 -3.89
N LEU A 104 1.44 15.53 -4.31
CA LEU A 104 1.57 16.21 -5.60
C LEU A 104 2.77 17.17 -5.62
N GLU A 105 3.11 17.81 -4.50
CA GLU A 105 4.31 18.62 -4.36
C GLU A 105 5.57 17.77 -4.54
N GLU A 106 5.65 16.58 -3.93
CA GLU A 106 6.77 15.64 -4.09
C GLU A 106 6.98 15.19 -5.56
N HIS A 107 5.94 15.29 -6.40
CA HIS A 107 5.96 14.90 -7.80
C HIS A 107 5.88 16.06 -8.80
N ASP A 108 6.01 17.32 -8.35
CA ASP A 108 5.92 18.54 -9.16
C ASP A 108 4.58 18.71 -9.91
N LEU A 109 3.48 18.17 -9.33
CA LEU A 109 2.15 18.17 -9.96
C LEU A 109 1.15 19.16 -9.30
N LEU A 110 1.47 19.72 -8.15
CA LEU A 110 0.54 20.52 -7.36
C LEU A 110 -0.06 21.70 -8.15
N TYR A 111 0.75 22.44 -8.88
CA TYR A 111 0.31 23.61 -9.65
C TYR A 111 -0.49 23.28 -10.90
N HIS A 112 -0.52 22.04 -11.31
CA HIS A 112 -1.24 21.57 -12.49
C HIS A 112 -2.54 20.84 -12.15
N THR A 113 -2.83 20.61 -10.85
CA THR A 113 -3.97 19.83 -10.39
C THR A 113 -4.99 20.71 -9.68
N GLN A 114 -6.26 20.61 -10.05
CA GLN A 114 -7.36 21.26 -9.34
C GLN A 114 -7.90 20.36 -8.25
N ILE A 115 -7.85 20.81 -6.98
CA ILE A 115 -8.39 20.09 -5.83
C ILE A 115 -9.55 20.90 -5.26
N PHE A 116 -10.72 20.30 -5.18
CA PHE A 116 -11.93 20.88 -4.61
C PHE A 116 -12.19 20.27 -3.24
N THR A 117 -12.03 21.04 -2.19
CA THR A 117 -12.33 20.60 -0.84
C THR A 117 -13.83 20.57 -0.59
N LYS A 118 -14.31 19.47 -0.02
CA LYS A 118 -15.71 19.22 0.36
C LYS A 118 -15.79 18.73 1.79
N LYS A 119 -16.89 19.04 2.46
CA LYS A 119 -17.14 18.59 3.85
C LYS A 119 -18.26 17.54 3.85
N PRO A 120 -18.35 16.70 4.89
CA PRO A 120 -19.52 15.86 5.10
C PRO A 120 -20.83 16.69 5.04
N GLY A 121 -21.84 16.18 4.33
CA GLY A 121 -23.08 16.89 4.01
C GLY A 121 -23.07 17.67 2.70
N ASP A 122 -21.91 17.98 2.13
CA ASP A 122 -21.83 18.68 0.84
C ASP A 122 -22.31 17.80 -0.31
N LYS A 123 -23.03 18.45 -1.25
CA LYS A 123 -23.49 17.83 -2.49
C LYS A 123 -22.92 18.57 -3.69
N PHE A 124 -22.44 17.82 -4.66
CA PHE A 124 -21.90 18.38 -5.89
C PHE A 124 -22.16 17.49 -7.10
N LYS A 125 -22.03 18.04 -8.30
CA LYS A 125 -22.32 17.32 -9.54
C LYS A 125 -21.05 17.01 -10.33
N LEU A 126 -20.98 15.77 -10.82
CA LEU A 126 -20.00 15.32 -11.81
C LEU A 126 -20.74 14.76 -13.03
N GLY A 127 -20.92 15.58 -14.05
CA GLY A 127 -21.77 15.24 -15.19
C GLY A 127 -23.19 14.93 -14.77
N CYS A 128 -23.68 13.72 -15.03
CA CYS A 128 -25.01 13.25 -14.66
C CYS A 128 -25.14 12.71 -13.22
N PHE A 129 -24.03 12.64 -12.49
CA PHE A 129 -24.00 12.16 -11.12
C PHE A 129 -24.10 13.34 -10.13
N GLU A 130 -24.84 13.13 -9.03
CA GLU A 130 -24.80 14.00 -7.86
C GLU A 130 -24.22 13.21 -6.70
N ILE A 131 -23.15 13.72 -6.09
CA ILE A 131 -22.40 13.04 -5.04
C ILE A 131 -22.61 13.79 -3.75
N GLU A 132 -22.92 13.07 -2.67
CA GLU A 132 -23.02 13.57 -1.32
C GLU A 132 -21.97 12.88 -0.45
N PHE A 133 -21.18 13.66 0.30
CA PHE A 133 -20.25 13.16 1.30
C PHE A 133 -20.99 12.87 2.61
N ILE A 134 -20.86 11.65 3.12
CA ILE A 134 -21.45 11.22 4.38
C ILE A 134 -20.32 10.93 5.36
N HIS A 135 -20.36 11.54 6.54
CA HIS A 135 -19.32 11.32 7.56
C HIS A 135 -19.25 9.86 7.99
N THR A 136 -18.03 9.30 8.02
CA THR A 136 -17.75 7.97 8.56
C THR A 136 -16.63 8.03 9.60
N ASN A 137 -16.51 6.99 10.44
CA ASN A 137 -15.36 6.81 11.31
C ASN A 137 -14.39 5.82 10.66
N HIS A 138 -13.11 6.14 10.71
CA HIS A 138 -12.02 5.27 10.30
C HIS A 138 -10.78 5.53 11.16
N SER A 139 -9.63 4.94 10.84
CA SER A 139 -8.36 5.18 11.54
C SER A 139 -7.67 6.49 11.16
N ILE A 140 -8.16 7.16 10.13
CA ILE A 140 -7.77 8.52 9.74
C ILE A 140 -8.97 9.47 9.89
N ALA A 141 -8.70 10.71 10.27
CA ALA A 141 -9.75 11.71 10.36
C ALA A 141 -10.32 12.06 8.98
N ASP A 142 -11.53 12.57 8.97
CA ASP A 142 -12.18 13.16 7.79
C ASP A 142 -12.60 12.14 6.70
N SER A 143 -12.73 10.86 7.07
CA SER A 143 -13.21 9.83 6.16
C SER A 143 -14.69 10.01 5.82
N VAL A 144 -15.06 9.67 4.59
CA VAL A 144 -16.44 9.77 4.10
C VAL A 144 -16.88 8.55 3.31
N ALA A 145 -18.14 8.18 3.46
CA ALA A 145 -18.89 7.39 2.49
C ALA A 145 -19.50 8.31 1.44
N LEU A 146 -19.81 7.76 0.29
CA LEU A 146 -20.40 8.48 -0.84
C LEU A 146 -21.82 8.00 -1.12
N ALA A 147 -22.79 8.92 -1.11
CA ALA A 147 -24.08 8.67 -1.74
C ALA A 147 -24.02 9.23 -3.17
N ILE A 148 -24.05 8.33 -4.14
CA ILE A 148 -23.91 8.62 -5.57
C ILE A 148 -25.28 8.50 -6.20
N LYS A 149 -25.94 9.63 -6.40
CA LYS A 149 -27.22 9.69 -7.08
C LYS A 149 -27.02 9.61 -8.59
N THR A 150 -27.62 8.63 -9.20
CA THR A 150 -27.55 8.37 -10.63
C THR A 150 -28.96 8.53 -11.26
N PRO A 151 -29.08 8.61 -12.59
CA PRO A 151 -30.40 8.67 -13.24
C PRO A 151 -31.30 7.45 -12.98
N ILE A 152 -30.76 6.33 -12.49
CA ILE A 152 -31.51 5.10 -12.22
C ILE A 152 -31.69 4.76 -10.75
N GLY A 153 -31.06 5.47 -9.84
CA GLY A 153 -31.16 5.28 -8.39
C GLY A 153 -29.87 5.68 -7.66
N THR A 154 -29.90 5.60 -6.36
CA THR A 154 -28.76 5.97 -5.49
C THR A 154 -27.87 4.75 -5.21
N VAL A 155 -26.56 4.92 -5.37
CA VAL A 155 -25.56 3.95 -4.97
C VAL A 155 -24.83 4.49 -3.74
N ILE A 156 -24.59 3.64 -2.74
CA ILE A 156 -23.74 3.97 -1.61
C ILE A 156 -22.40 3.23 -1.79
N HIS A 157 -21.31 3.99 -1.68
CA HIS A 157 -19.95 3.47 -1.60
C HIS A 157 -19.41 3.85 -0.23
N THR A 158 -19.17 2.87 0.64
CA THR A 158 -18.85 3.18 2.05
C THR A 158 -17.47 3.82 2.22
N GLY A 159 -16.52 3.61 1.27
CA GLY A 159 -15.12 3.73 1.59
C GLY A 159 -14.80 2.79 2.77
N ASP A 160 -13.71 3.04 3.46
CA ASP A 160 -13.35 2.33 4.67
C ASP A 160 -14.08 2.94 5.85
N PHE A 161 -14.66 2.09 6.70
CA PHE A 161 -15.46 2.57 7.82
C PHE A 161 -15.46 1.62 9.01
N LYS A 162 -15.75 2.17 10.16
CA LYS A 162 -16.23 1.47 11.36
C LYS A 162 -17.39 2.24 11.98
N ILE A 163 -18.09 1.66 12.94
CA ILE A 163 -19.11 2.36 13.72
C ILE A 163 -18.56 2.60 15.12
N ASP A 164 -17.93 3.75 15.34
CA ASP A 164 -17.44 4.16 16.64
C ASP A 164 -18.49 5.06 17.33
N LEU A 165 -19.10 4.55 18.39
CA LEU A 165 -20.13 5.28 19.13
C LEU A 165 -19.57 6.25 20.16
N THR A 166 -18.27 6.19 20.43
CA THR A 166 -17.55 7.07 21.36
C THR A 166 -16.26 7.58 20.73
N PRO A 167 -16.33 8.21 19.54
CA PRO A 167 -15.14 8.69 18.85
C PRO A 167 -14.46 9.79 19.64
N ILE A 168 -13.14 9.90 19.50
CA ILE A 168 -12.33 10.90 20.22
C ILE A 168 -12.58 12.29 19.66
N GLN A 169 -12.72 12.39 18.33
CA GLN A 169 -12.93 13.62 17.58
C GLN A 169 -13.79 13.35 16.35
N GLY A 170 -14.30 14.41 15.72
CA GLY A 170 -15.00 14.35 14.43
C GLY A 170 -16.47 13.92 14.50
N GLY A 171 -16.92 13.39 15.64
CA GLY A 171 -18.30 12.90 15.77
C GLY A 171 -18.50 11.46 15.29
N MET A 172 -19.69 10.92 15.53
CA MET A 172 -20.07 9.58 15.08
C MET A 172 -20.37 9.55 13.57
N ILE A 173 -20.20 8.40 12.97
CA ILE A 173 -20.69 8.11 11.61
C ILE A 173 -22.16 8.52 11.49
N ASP A 174 -22.53 9.13 10.36
CA ASP A 174 -23.90 9.64 10.12
C ASP A 174 -24.88 8.49 9.80
N LEU A 175 -25.14 7.65 10.81
CA LEU A 175 -26.14 6.58 10.71
C LEU A 175 -27.55 7.09 10.37
N PRO A 176 -28.03 8.25 10.92
CA PRO A 176 -29.30 8.82 10.53
C PRO A 176 -29.41 9.08 9.02
N ARG A 177 -28.37 9.65 8.40
CA ARG A 177 -28.38 9.91 6.96
C ARG A 177 -28.37 8.63 6.13
N LEU A 178 -27.58 7.63 6.55
CA LEU A 178 -27.59 6.30 5.90
C LEU A 178 -28.96 5.64 6.00
N GLY A 179 -29.62 5.68 7.16
CA GLY A 179 -30.98 5.16 7.34
C GLY A 179 -32.03 5.91 6.53
N GLN A 180 -31.89 7.24 6.40
CA GLN A 180 -32.76 8.05 5.55
C GLN A 180 -32.62 7.62 4.07
N LEU A 181 -31.39 7.46 3.57
CA LEU A 181 -31.14 6.97 2.20
C LEU A 181 -31.72 5.57 1.98
N GLY A 182 -31.62 4.68 2.98
CA GLY A 182 -32.25 3.37 2.94
C GLY A 182 -33.76 3.43 2.80
N ASN A 183 -34.43 4.39 3.46
CA ASN A 183 -35.88 4.62 3.32
C ASN A 183 -36.24 5.28 1.98
N GLU A 184 -35.37 6.13 1.43
CA GLU A 184 -35.52 6.70 0.08
C GLU A 184 -35.34 5.64 -1.03
N GLY A 185 -34.63 4.55 -0.74
CA GLY A 185 -34.33 3.43 -1.63
C GLY A 185 -32.93 3.48 -2.21
N VAL A 186 -32.08 2.52 -1.79
CA VAL A 186 -30.72 2.34 -2.29
C VAL A 186 -30.68 1.28 -3.39
N LEU A 187 -30.20 1.69 -4.57
CA LEU A 187 -30.08 0.81 -5.73
C LEU A 187 -28.96 -0.22 -5.52
N ALA A 188 -27.80 0.22 -5.06
CA ALA A 188 -26.67 -0.67 -4.79
C ALA A 188 -25.84 -0.15 -3.60
N LEU A 189 -25.27 -1.09 -2.86
CA LEU A 189 -24.28 -0.83 -1.81
C LEU A 189 -22.95 -1.50 -2.20
N LEU A 190 -21.88 -0.70 -2.24
CA LEU A 190 -20.51 -1.18 -2.24
C LEU A 190 -19.94 -0.97 -0.83
N SER A 191 -19.51 -2.04 -0.16
CA SER A 191 -19.11 -1.96 1.26
C SER A 191 -17.80 -2.68 1.54
N ASP A 192 -16.96 -2.02 2.36
CA ASP A 192 -15.69 -2.53 2.90
C ASP A 192 -15.86 -3.92 3.52
N SER A 193 -14.92 -4.82 3.21
CA SER A 193 -14.96 -6.23 3.65
C SER A 193 -13.77 -6.63 4.52
N THR A 194 -12.84 -5.74 4.82
CA THR A 194 -11.54 -6.02 5.43
C THR A 194 -11.63 -6.83 6.72
N ASN A 195 -12.56 -6.48 7.63
CA ASN A 195 -12.72 -7.17 8.91
C ASN A 195 -13.93 -8.11 8.97
N VAL A 196 -14.47 -8.53 7.87
CA VAL A 196 -15.65 -9.42 7.82
C VAL A 196 -15.46 -10.74 8.57
N GLU A 197 -14.23 -11.19 8.78
CA GLU A 197 -13.91 -12.42 9.53
C GLU A 197 -13.92 -12.21 11.05
N ARG A 198 -13.94 -10.95 11.52
CA ARG A 198 -13.95 -10.63 12.95
C ARG A 198 -15.39 -10.54 13.48
N PRO A 199 -15.76 -11.37 14.44
CA PRO A 199 -17.10 -11.30 15.05
C PRO A 199 -17.25 -10.05 15.93
N GLY A 200 -18.49 -9.66 16.17
CA GLY A 200 -18.82 -8.54 17.08
C GLY A 200 -18.58 -7.17 16.46
N TYR A 201 -18.16 -6.24 17.29
CA TYR A 201 -17.94 -4.82 16.97
C TYR A 201 -16.46 -4.48 17.05
N CYS A 202 -16.02 -3.52 16.26
CA CYS A 202 -14.72 -2.91 16.40
C CYS A 202 -14.66 -2.08 17.68
N ALA A 203 -13.55 -2.11 18.40
CA ALA A 203 -13.41 -1.30 19.61
C ALA A 203 -13.31 0.20 19.27
N SER A 204 -13.73 1.05 20.21
CA SER A 204 -13.54 2.50 20.10
C SER A 204 -12.08 2.91 20.29
N GLU A 205 -11.63 3.92 19.57
CA GLU A 205 -10.33 4.57 19.77
C GLU A 205 -10.18 5.16 21.18
N ALA A 206 -11.27 5.51 21.86
CA ALA A 206 -11.24 6.01 23.23
C ALA A 206 -10.55 5.05 24.21
N ARG A 207 -10.64 3.72 23.99
CA ARG A 207 -9.99 2.72 24.86
C ARG A 207 -8.46 2.77 24.84
N VAL A 208 -7.88 3.33 23.80
CA VAL A 208 -6.41 3.42 23.66
C VAL A 208 -5.84 4.48 24.61
N ILE A 209 -6.61 5.53 24.92
CA ILE A 209 -6.19 6.57 25.88
C ILE A 209 -5.87 5.97 27.25
N ASP A 210 -6.75 5.10 27.76
CA ASP A 210 -6.56 4.48 29.07
C ASP A 210 -5.27 3.63 29.11
N CYS A 211 -5.01 2.92 28.04
CA CYS A 211 -3.78 2.15 27.90
C CYS A 211 -2.52 3.03 27.87
N PHE A 212 -2.54 4.12 27.10
CA PHE A 212 -1.43 5.08 27.12
C PHE A 212 -1.25 5.71 28.52
N ASP A 213 -2.33 6.04 29.20
CA ASP A 213 -2.27 6.62 30.53
C ASP A 213 -1.54 5.69 31.50
N GLU A 214 -1.87 4.41 31.53
CA GLU A 214 -1.18 3.40 32.34
C GLU A 214 0.30 3.28 31.96
N LEU A 215 0.61 3.20 30.67
CA LEU A 215 1.98 3.07 30.18
C LEU A 215 2.85 4.32 30.46
N PHE A 216 2.27 5.50 30.50
CA PHE A 216 3.01 6.73 30.78
C PHE A 216 3.20 6.96 32.29
N LYS A 217 2.20 6.59 33.11
CA LYS A 217 2.18 6.80 34.56
C LYS A 217 3.40 6.20 35.26
N ASP A 218 3.73 4.96 34.96
CA ASP A 218 4.75 4.18 35.68
C ASP A 218 6.12 4.17 34.95
N CYS A 219 6.30 5.00 33.92
CA CYS A 219 7.56 5.05 33.19
C CYS A 219 8.49 6.15 33.71
N SER A 220 9.60 5.77 34.30
CA SER A 220 10.67 6.69 34.76
C SER A 220 11.72 6.98 33.68
N LYS A 221 11.61 6.37 32.49
CA LYS A 221 12.54 6.48 31.37
C LYS A 221 11.89 7.23 30.20
N ARG A 222 12.61 7.31 29.09
CA ARG A 222 12.08 7.85 27.83
C ARG A 222 11.03 6.92 27.25
N ILE A 223 10.01 7.50 26.65
CA ILE A 223 8.99 6.77 25.91
C ILE A 223 9.17 7.05 24.42
N ILE A 224 9.16 6.01 23.60
CA ILE A 224 9.19 6.09 22.15
C ILE A 224 7.91 5.41 21.66
N VAL A 225 7.09 6.13 20.89
CA VAL A 225 5.84 5.60 20.35
C VAL A 225 5.93 5.58 18.83
N THR A 226 5.70 4.42 18.23
CA THR A 226 5.55 4.33 16.77
C THR A 226 4.09 4.05 16.41
N THR A 227 3.60 4.76 15.41
CA THR A 227 2.24 4.63 14.89
C THR A 227 2.21 4.98 13.40
N PHE A 228 1.09 4.74 12.73
CA PHE A 228 0.88 5.25 11.37
C PHE A 228 0.85 6.78 11.38
N ALA A 229 1.56 7.39 10.45
CA ALA A 229 1.61 8.85 10.33
C ALA A 229 0.22 9.46 10.08
N SER A 230 -0.62 8.76 9.34
CA SER A 230 -2.00 9.17 9.02
C SER A 230 -2.96 9.10 10.21
N ASN A 231 -2.62 8.40 11.30
CA ASN A 231 -3.50 8.29 12.45
C ASN A 231 -3.40 9.53 13.36
N VAL A 232 -3.99 10.62 12.90
CA VAL A 232 -4.00 11.93 13.57
C VAL A 232 -4.64 11.86 14.96
N HIS A 233 -5.67 11.03 15.13
CA HIS A 233 -6.32 10.82 16.43
C HIS A 233 -5.36 10.20 17.44
N ARG A 234 -4.53 9.26 17.03
CA ARG A 234 -3.51 8.64 17.87
C ARG A 234 -2.43 9.64 18.26
N LEU A 235 -2.02 10.51 17.35
CA LEU A 235 -1.08 11.58 17.62
C LEU A 235 -1.65 12.52 18.70
N GLN A 236 -2.91 12.92 18.59
CA GLN A 236 -3.58 13.73 19.60
C GLN A 236 -3.62 13.06 20.97
N GLN A 237 -3.92 11.75 21.04
CA GLN A 237 -3.94 11.00 22.28
C GLN A 237 -2.56 11.00 22.96
N ILE A 238 -1.50 10.73 22.20
CA ILE A 238 -0.13 10.70 22.71
C ILE A 238 0.26 12.09 23.26
N ILE A 239 -0.06 13.17 22.55
CA ILE A 239 0.22 14.55 22.96
C ILE A 239 -0.52 14.88 24.27
N ASN A 240 -1.80 14.53 24.36
CA ASN A 240 -2.61 14.79 25.55
C ASN A 240 -2.07 14.05 26.78
N VAL A 241 -1.71 12.78 26.62
CA VAL A 241 -1.15 11.97 27.72
C VAL A 241 0.25 12.49 28.10
N ALA A 242 1.08 12.86 27.12
CA ALA A 242 2.39 13.47 27.39
C ALA A 242 2.26 14.78 28.17
N ALA A 243 1.31 15.66 27.81
CA ALA A 243 1.00 16.89 28.53
C ALA A 243 0.58 16.63 29.97
N LYS A 244 -0.32 15.65 30.20
CA LYS A 244 -0.76 15.22 31.55
C LYS A 244 0.41 14.84 32.43
N TYR A 245 1.40 14.11 31.91
CA TYR A 245 2.61 13.68 32.64
C TYR A 245 3.76 14.68 32.57
N LYS A 246 3.54 15.91 32.08
CA LYS A 246 4.55 16.98 31.95
C LYS A 246 5.78 16.51 31.18
N ARG A 247 5.58 15.74 30.10
CA ARG A 247 6.61 15.29 29.18
C ARG A 247 6.60 16.15 27.91
N LYS A 248 7.76 16.31 27.29
CA LYS A 248 7.94 16.97 25.99
C LYS A 248 7.90 15.94 24.88
N VAL A 249 7.26 16.28 23.79
CA VAL A 249 7.08 15.42 22.63
C VAL A 249 7.94 15.91 21.47
N GLY A 250 8.83 15.06 20.97
CA GLY A 250 9.50 15.26 19.70
C GLY A 250 8.96 14.32 18.64
N ILE A 251 8.89 14.78 17.40
CA ILE A 251 8.43 13.99 16.27
C ILE A 251 9.59 13.76 15.31
N THR A 252 9.72 12.53 14.78
CA THR A 252 10.72 12.20 13.79
C THR A 252 10.19 11.23 12.73
N GLY A 253 10.55 11.50 11.49
CA GLY A 253 10.09 10.83 10.28
C GLY A 253 9.34 11.79 9.38
N ARG A 254 9.82 11.95 8.13
CA ARG A 254 9.34 12.97 7.18
C ARG A 254 7.82 12.97 7.02
N SER A 255 7.21 11.81 6.77
CA SER A 255 5.76 11.70 6.62
C SER A 255 5.01 12.09 7.89
N MET A 256 5.52 11.71 9.07
CA MET A 256 4.92 12.06 10.36
C MET A 256 4.97 13.57 10.62
N GLU A 257 6.12 14.20 10.33
CA GLU A 257 6.32 15.65 10.47
C GLU A 257 5.38 16.44 9.53
N ASN A 258 5.28 16.01 8.27
CA ASN A 258 4.42 16.64 7.26
C ASN A 258 2.93 16.54 7.64
N ILE A 259 2.46 15.35 8.01
CA ILE A 259 1.06 15.15 8.40
C ILE A 259 0.74 15.90 9.67
N MET A 260 1.65 15.88 10.66
CA MET A 260 1.46 16.61 11.90
C MET A 260 1.31 18.12 11.67
N ARG A 261 2.15 18.71 10.80
CA ARG A 261 2.07 20.12 10.43
C ARG A 261 0.72 20.43 9.82
N VAL A 262 0.32 19.71 8.81
CA VAL A 262 -0.95 19.91 8.09
C VAL A 262 -2.16 19.70 9.01
N ALA A 263 -2.15 18.64 9.83
CA ALA A 263 -3.24 18.36 10.75
C ALA A 263 -3.39 19.46 11.82
N THR A 264 -2.28 20.07 12.27
CA THR A 264 -2.29 21.18 13.20
C THR A 264 -2.82 22.45 12.53
N GLU A 265 -2.35 22.77 11.32
CA GLU A 265 -2.80 23.94 10.55
C GLU A 265 -4.32 23.89 10.26
N LEU A 266 -4.85 22.71 10.01
CA LEU A 266 -6.28 22.48 9.76
C LEU A 266 -7.13 22.30 11.04
N GLY A 267 -6.50 22.28 12.23
CA GLY A 267 -7.20 22.15 13.51
C GLY A 267 -7.64 20.73 13.86
N TYR A 268 -7.09 19.68 13.21
CA TYR A 268 -7.31 18.28 13.58
C TYR A 268 -6.44 17.85 14.77
N VAL A 269 -5.36 18.56 15.04
CA VAL A 269 -4.52 18.36 16.24
C VAL A 269 -4.42 19.68 17.00
N ASP A 270 -4.74 19.61 18.29
CA ASP A 270 -4.55 20.69 19.25
C ASP A 270 -3.30 20.38 20.10
N ILE A 271 -2.36 21.32 20.07
CA ILE A 271 -1.08 21.17 20.77
C ILE A 271 -1.06 22.10 21.97
N PRO A 272 -1.12 21.58 23.21
CA PRO A 272 -0.97 22.42 24.40
C PRO A 272 0.39 23.13 24.43
N ASP A 273 0.41 24.37 24.91
CA ASP A 273 1.60 25.20 24.95
C ASP A 273 2.80 24.50 25.58
N GLY A 274 3.91 24.55 24.89
CA GLY A 274 5.18 24.04 25.35
C GLY A 274 5.27 22.51 25.47
N VAL A 275 4.31 21.73 24.95
CA VAL A 275 4.40 20.25 24.91
C VAL A 275 5.32 19.79 23.80
N MET A 276 5.20 20.37 22.62
CA MET A 276 6.09 20.03 21.49
C MET A 276 7.48 20.64 21.66
N MET A 277 8.48 19.92 21.18
CA MET A 277 9.87 20.32 21.17
C MET A 277 10.58 19.81 19.93
N ASP A 278 11.47 20.62 19.37
CA ASP A 278 12.31 20.22 18.25
C ASP A 278 13.22 19.03 18.61
N MET A 279 13.38 18.09 17.69
CA MET A 279 14.19 16.90 17.88
C MET A 279 15.67 17.21 18.19
N SER A 280 16.19 18.34 17.73
CA SER A 280 17.57 18.78 18.05
C SER A 280 17.74 19.14 19.53
N GLN A 281 16.67 19.53 20.19
CA GLN A 281 16.67 19.97 21.59
C GLN A 281 16.23 18.85 22.56
N ILE A 282 15.50 17.85 22.09
CA ILE A 282 14.89 16.83 22.94
C ILE A 282 15.94 15.99 23.71
N GLY A 283 17.11 15.83 23.13
CA GLY A 283 18.25 15.12 23.75
C GLY A 283 18.85 15.82 24.97
N SER A 284 18.57 17.13 25.16
CA SER A 284 19.04 17.90 26.32
C SER A 284 18.19 17.68 27.58
N LEU A 285 17.01 17.07 27.43
CA LEU A 285 16.09 16.85 28.55
C LEU A 285 16.38 15.54 29.28
N PRO A 286 16.02 15.46 30.58
CA PRO A 286 15.99 14.19 31.28
C PRO A 286 15.08 13.20 30.55
N ARG A 287 15.51 11.93 30.40
CA ARG A 287 14.76 10.90 29.67
C ARG A 287 13.34 10.70 30.22
N SER A 288 13.15 10.81 31.54
CA SER A 288 11.83 10.77 32.17
C SER A 288 10.87 11.88 31.74
N LYS A 289 11.35 12.89 31.04
CA LYS A 289 10.56 14.02 30.52
C LYS A 289 10.40 13.98 29.02
N THR A 290 10.83 12.92 28.37
CA THR A 290 10.92 12.83 26.91
C THR A 290 9.95 11.79 26.38
N VAL A 291 9.23 12.15 25.32
CA VAL A 291 8.45 11.27 24.44
C VAL A 291 8.92 11.51 23.02
N ILE A 292 9.16 10.46 22.27
CA ILE A 292 9.48 10.54 20.85
C ILE A 292 8.38 9.81 20.08
N VAL A 293 7.74 10.48 19.13
CA VAL A 293 6.78 9.87 18.23
C VAL A 293 7.44 9.70 16.86
N CYS A 294 7.36 8.50 16.30
CA CYS A 294 8.12 8.19 15.09
C CYS A 294 7.36 7.26 14.13
N THR A 295 7.82 7.25 12.88
CA THR A 295 7.42 6.27 11.87
C THR A 295 8.11 4.93 12.09
N GLY A 296 7.64 3.87 11.41
CA GLY A 296 8.27 2.54 11.42
C GLY A 296 7.46 1.48 12.13
N SER A 297 6.15 1.70 12.28
CA SER A 297 5.25 0.72 12.90
C SER A 297 5.11 -0.58 12.09
N GLN A 298 5.52 -0.57 10.82
CA GLN A 298 5.52 -1.73 9.92
C GLN A 298 6.93 -2.31 9.69
N GLY A 299 7.94 -1.81 10.39
CA GLY A 299 9.32 -2.29 10.29
C GLY A 299 10.03 -1.88 9.00
N GLU A 300 9.54 -0.88 8.30
CA GLU A 300 10.10 -0.42 7.03
C GLU A 300 11.58 -0.03 7.18
N PRO A 301 12.48 -0.51 6.31
CA PRO A 301 13.93 -0.39 6.51
C PRO A 301 14.46 1.04 6.66
N MET A 302 13.81 2.03 6.05
CA MET A 302 14.25 3.43 6.12
C MET A 302 13.49 4.26 7.17
N SER A 303 12.58 3.64 7.91
CA SER A 303 11.77 4.33 8.92
C SER A 303 12.60 4.76 10.14
N ALA A 304 12.04 5.70 10.92
CA ALA A 304 12.76 6.22 12.09
C ALA A 304 12.97 5.14 13.15
N LEU A 305 11.97 4.31 13.47
CA LEU A 305 12.13 3.23 14.46
C LEU A 305 13.16 2.18 14.00
N HIS A 306 13.11 1.76 12.73
CA HIS A 306 14.09 0.81 12.18
C HIS A 306 15.51 1.35 12.37
N ARG A 307 15.76 2.60 11.94
CA ARG A 307 17.09 3.22 12.11
C ARG A 307 17.52 3.36 13.57
N MET A 308 16.58 3.58 14.51
CA MET A 308 16.88 3.57 15.95
C MET A 308 17.26 2.17 16.43
N ALA A 309 16.51 1.15 16.03
CA ALA A 309 16.75 -0.24 16.40
C ALA A 309 18.11 -0.73 15.91
N PHE A 310 18.52 -0.37 14.69
CA PHE A 310 19.82 -0.76 14.10
C PHE A 310 20.94 0.26 14.33
N SER A 311 20.76 1.25 15.22
CA SER A 311 21.77 2.28 15.55
C SER A 311 22.19 3.19 14.37
N GLU A 312 21.29 3.39 13.43
CA GLU A 312 21.49 4.22 12.23
C GLU A 312 20.81 5.59 12.32
N HIS A 313 20.06 5.84 13.39
CA HIS A 313 19.35 7.12 13.57
C HIS A 313 20.31 8.19 14.11
N LYS A 314 20.35 9.36 13.43
CA LYS A 314 21.35 10.41 13.70
C LYS A 314 21.21 11.08 15.08
N GLN A 315 19.99 11.19 15.60
CA GLN A 315 19.69 11.98 16.81
C GLN A 315 19.25 11.14 18.01
N VAL A 316 18.84 9.89 17.80
CA VAL A 316 18.25 9.04 18.84
C VAL A 316 18.96 7.70 18.87
N THR A 317 19.52 7.38 20.02
CA THR A 317 20.06 6.04 20.35
C THR A 317 19.13 5.39 21.36
N ILE A 318 18.80 4.13 21.18
CA ILE A 318 18.01 3.34 22.13
C ILE A 318 18.93 2.96 23.29
N ASP A 319 18.48 3.20 24.51
CA ASP A 319 19.19 2.81 25.74
C ASP A 319 18.37 1.81 26.56
N ALA A 320 19.08 1.09 27.40
CA ALA A 320 18.47 0.14 28.32
C ALA A 320 17.40 0.80 29.22
N GLY A 321 16.21 0.23 29.19
CA GLY A 321 15.05 0.71 29.93
C GLY A 321 14.23 1.79 29.21
N ASP A 322 14.59 2.25 28.01
CA ASP A 322 13.67 3.03 27.18
C ASP A 322 12.40 2.21 26.92
N ARG A 323 11.23 2.81 27.05
CA ARG A 323 9.95 2.15 26.75
C ARG A 323 9.57 2.43 25.29
N VAL A 324 9.52 1.38 24.47
CA VAL A 324 9.11 1.48 23.07
C VAL A 324 7.71 0.90 22.92
N ILE A 325 6.77 1.71 22.47
CA ILE A 325 5.36 1.35 22.28
C ILE A 325 5.07 1.26 20.79
N ILE A 326 4.71 0.08 20.29
CA ILE A 326 4.30 -0.13 18.90
C ILE A 326 2.78 -0.08 18.85
N SER A 327 2.26 1.09 18.45
CA SER A 327 0.83 1.39 18.44
C SER A 327 0.23 1.20 17.04
N ALA A 328 0.45 0.02 16.48
CA ALA A 328 -0.08 -0.40 15.17
C ALA A 328 -0.17 -1.93 15.12
N SER A 329 -1.08 -2.45 14.30
CA SER A 329 -1.07 -3.87 13.93
C SER A 329 -0.25 -4.07 12.67
N ALA A 330 0.41 -5.24 12.55
CA ALA A 330 1.11 -5.61 11.33
C ALA A 330 0.14 -5.66 10.15
N ILE A 331 0.51 -5.03 9.06
CA ILE A 331 -0.11 -5.28 7.75
C ILE A 331 0.34 -6.68 7.31
N PRO A 332 -0.56 -7.52 6.76
CA PRO A 332 -0.16 -8.84 6.26
C PRO A 332 1.07 -8.79 5.37
N GLY A 333 2.07 -9.62 5.67
CA GLY A 333 3.37 -9.65 4.98
C GLY A 333 4.52 -8.93 5.70
N ASN A 334 4.24 -8.03 6.65
CA ASN A 334 5.26 -7.27 7.38
C ASN A 334 5.70 -7.91 8.72
N GLU A 335 5.11 -9.03 9.10
CA GLU A 335 5.30 -9.66 10.42
C GLU A 335 6.79 -9.99 10.70
N ILE A 336 7.51 -10.49 9.70
CA ILE A 336 8.93 -10.84 9.82
C ILE A 336 9.79 -9.60 10.05
N THR A 337 9.53 -8.53 9.31
CA THR A 337 10.29 -7.29 9.41
C THR A 337 10.07 -6.62 10.77
N ILE A 338 8.82 -6.56 11.22
CA ILE A 338 8.46 -6.03 12.55
C ILE A 338 9.11 -6.86 13.65
N SER A 339 9.06 -8.21 13.56
CA SER A 339 9.70 -9.10 14.54
C SER A 339 11.19 -8.84 14.69
N ARG A 340 11.90 -8.62 13.57
CA ARG A 340 13.34 -8.27 13.62
C ARG A 340 13.60 -6.95 14.34
N VAL A 341 12.80 -5.92 14.09
CA VAL A 341 12.91 -4.64 14.78
C VAL A 341 12.68 -4.82 16.28
N ILE A 342 11.67 -5.60 16.67
CA ILE A 342 11.37 -5.91 18.08
C ILE A 342 12.56 -6.62 18.73
N ASP A 343 13.13 -7.64 18.10
CA ASP A 343 14.28 -8.39 18.63
C ASP A 343 15.50 -7.47 18.85
N GLU A 344 15.80 -6.57 17.90
CA GLU A 344 16.88 -5.59 18.03
C GLU A 344 16.66 -4.62 19.20
N LEU A 345 15.41 -4.18 19.43
CA LEU A 345 15.06 -3.34 20.55
C LEU A 345 15.25 -4.07 21.89
N PHE A 346 14.86 -5.35 21.99
CA PHE A 346 15.12 -6.18 23.16
C PHE A 346 16.61 -6.39 23.42
N GLN A 347 17.42 -6.62 22.38
CA GLN A 347 18.88 -6.74 22.51
C GLN A 347 19.53 -5.48 23.07
N LYS A 348 18.96 -4.29 22.80
CA LYS A 348 19.38 -3.02 23.39
C LYS A 348 18.88 -2.79 24.82
N GLY A 349 18.11 -3.72 25.38
CA GLY A 349 17.57 -3.63 26.73
C GLY A 349 16.35 -2.70 26.83
N ALA A 350 15.68 -2.38 25.73
CA ALA A 350 14.45 -1.62 25.75
C ALA A 350 13.28 -2.47 26.30
N GLU A 351 12.34 -1.82 26.96
CA GLU A 351 11.03 -2.38 27.30
C GLU A 351 10.10 -2.18 26.13
N VAL A 352 9.79 -3.25 25.37
CA VAL A 352 8.99 -3.15 24.15
C VAL A 352 7.56 -3.62 24.43
N ILE A 353 6.58 -2.74 24.18
CA ILE A 353 5.15 -3.01 24.32
C ILE A 353 4.54 -3.11 22.92
N TYR A 354 4.16 -4.32 22.50
CA TYR A 354 3.69 -4.62 21.14
C TYR A 354 2.59 -5.70 21.11
N ASP A 355 2.19 -6.22 22.26
CA ASP A 355 1.33 -7.39 22.36
C ASP A 355 -0.11 -7.09 21.90
N ARG A 356 -0.69 -8.10 21.20
CA ARG A 356 -2.10 -8.12 20.79
C ARG A 356 -3.09 -8.04 21.97
N ASN A 357 -2.65 -8.39 23.17
CA ASN A 357 -3.46 -8.33 24.40
C ASN A 357 -3.52 -6.93 25.01
N THR A 358 -2.65 -6.02 24.58
CA THR A 358 -2.66 -4.62 25.02
C THR A 358 -3.44 -3.80 23.97
N PRO A 359 -4.50 -3.07 24.35
CA PRO A 359 -5.35 -2.34 23.39
C PRO A 359 -4.66 -1.06 22.86
N LEU A 360 -3.44 -1.23 22.28
CA LEU A 360 -2.63 -0.15 21.72
C LEU A 360 -3.03 0.22 20.29
N HIS A 361 -3.80 -0.63 19.64
CA HIS A 361 -4.31 -0.41 18.30
C HIS A 361 -5.75 -0.88 18.18
N VAL A 362 -6.54 -0.10 17.46
CA VAL A 362 -7.90 -0.42 17.12
C VAL A 362 -8.02 -0.34 15.60
N SER A 363 -8.65 -1.35 14.99
CA SER A 363 -8.87 -1.36 13.55
C SER A 363 -9.78 -0.20 13.11
N GLY A 364 -9.52 0.33 11.92
CA GLY A 364 -10.38 1.32 11.27
C GLY A 364 -11.57 0.71 10.51
N HIS A 365 -11.63 -0.63 10.39
CA HIS A 365 -12.62 -1.32 9.56
C HIS A 365 -13.69 -2.01 10.40
N ALA A 366 -14.91 -2.04 9.86
CA ALA A 366 -16.10 -2.61 10.46
C ALA A 366 -15.99 -4.13 10.66
N CYS A 367 -16.34 -4.62 11.85
CA CYS A 367 -16.53 -6.03 12.16
C CYS A 367 -17.93 -6.51 11.74
N GLN A 368 -18.23 -7.79 11.90
CA GLN A 368 -19.46 -8.42 11.37
C GLN A 368 -20.75 -7.71 11.77
N GLU A 369 -20.90 -7.29 13.03
CA GLU A 369 -22.16 -6.65 13.48
C GLU A 369 -22.32 -5.24 12.89
N GLU A 370 -21.22 -4.52 12.66
CA GLU A 370 -21.24 -3.22 12.01
C GLU A 370 -21.56 -3.33 10.53
N LEU A 371 -21.04 -4.35 9.84
CA LEU A 371 -21.39 -4.67 8.45
C LEU A 371 -22.90 -5.01 8.30
N LYS A 372 -23.45 -5.78 9.26
CA LYS A 372 -24.89 -6.06 9.32
C LYS A 372 -25.70 -4.78 9.55
N MET A 373 -25.24 -3.87 10.42
CA MET A 373 -25.90 -2.59 10.63
C MET A 373 -25.91 -1.75 9.36
N MET A 374 -24.82 -1.68 8.61
CA MET A 374 -24.75 -0.97 7.32
C MET A 374 -25.79 -1.51 6.33
N LEU A 375 -25.88 -2.83 6.19
CA LEU A 375 -26.87 -3.48 5.34
C LEU A 375 -28.32 -3.23 5.82
N ALA A 376 -28.56 -3.29 7.13
CA ALA A 376 -29.89 -3.04 7.71
C ALA A 376 -30.35 -1.59 7.53
N LEU A 377 -29.46 -0.62 7.66
CA LEU A 377 -29.75 0.81 7.48
C LEU A 377 -30.00 1.15 6.02
N THR A 378 -29.15 0.67 5.11
CA THR A 378 -29.19 1.05 3.70
C THR A 378 -30.21 0.23 2.87
N LYS A 379 -30.55 -0.99 3.30
CA LYS A 379 -31.53 -1.90 2.64
C LYS A 379 -31.34 -1.95 1.11
N PRO A 380 -30.13 -2.26 0.61
CA PRO A 380 -29.82 -2.12 -0.80
C PRO A 380 -30.58 -3.17 -1.65
N LEU A 381 -31.00 -2.78 -2.88
CA LEU A 381 -31.50 -3.75 -3.85
C LEU A 381 -30.38 -4.68 -4.33
N TYR A 382 -29.18 -4.13 -4.58
CA TYR A 382 -27.99 -4.87 -4.99
C TYR A 382 -26.86 -4.67 -4.00
N PHE A 383 -26.08 -5.73 -3.77
CA PHE A 383 -24.94 -5.70 -2.87
C PHE A 383 -23.67 -6.20 -3.56
N ILE A 384 -22.57 -5.42 -3.42
CA ILE A 384 -21.26 -5.70 -3.98
C ILE A 384 -20.24 -5.52 -2.85
N PRO A 385 -19.71 -6.60 -2.25
CA PRO A 385 -18.58 -6.50 -1.34
C PRO A 385 -17.35 -5.95 -2.05
N VAL A 386 -16.66 -4.99 -1.44
CA VAL A 386 -15.42 -4.39 -1.96
C VAL A 386 -14.35 -4.34 -0.88
N HIS A 387 -13.12 -3.92 -1.22
CA HIS A 387 -12.01 -3.73 -0.30
C HIS A 387 -11.72 -4.97 0.57
N GLY A 388 -11.03 -5.95 0.00
CA GLY A 388 -10.66 -7.18 0.71
C GLY A 388 -10.22 -8.31 -0.19
N GLU A 389 -9.51 -9.27 0.39
CA GLU A 389 -9.16 -10.50 -0.29
C GLU A 389 -10.41 -11.30 -0.70
N TYR A 390 -10.29 -12.14 -1.71
CA TYR A 390 -11.44 -12.86 -2.28
C TYR A 390 -12.26 -13.64 -1.24
N ARG A 391 -11.59 -14.27 -0.24
CA ARG A 391 -12.30 -14.96 0.85
C ARG A 391 -13.14 -14.01 1.70
N MET A 392 -12.66 -12.77 1.91
CA MET A 392 -13.38 -11.74 2.67
C MET A 392 -14.62 -11.29 1.90
N LEU A 393 -14.48 -11.03 0.59
CA LEU A 393 -15.61 -10.66 -0.28
C LEU A 393 -16.69 -11.75 -0.28
N CYS A 394 -16.29 -13.03 -0.35
CA CYS A 394 -17.24 -14.15 -0.28
C CYS A 394 -17.98 -14.21 1.06
N LYS A 395 -17.27 -14.03 2.19
CA LYS A 395 -17.91 -14.02 3.52
C LYS A 395 -18.86 -12.82 3.69
N HIS A 396 -18.49 -11.66 3.18
CA HIS A 396 -19.37 -10.49 3.22
C HIS A 396 -20.62 -10.69 2.35
N ALA A 397 -20.46 -11.34 1.20
CA ALA A 397 -21.61 -11.73 0.37
C ALA A 397 -22.60 -12.63 1.13
N GLU A 398 -22.12 -13.59 1.94
CA GLU A 398 -22.97 -14.42 2.79
C GLU A 398 -23.68 -13.60 3.88
N ILE A 399 -23.00 -12.62 4.49
CA ILE A 399 -23.65 -11.68 5.41
C ILE A 399 -24.75 -10.90 4.69
N GLY A 400 -24.49 -10.42 3.45
CA GLY A 400 -25.51 -9.73 2.66
C GLY A 400 -26.78 -10.57 2.45
N LYS A 401 -26.61 -11.85 2.09
CA LYS A 401 -27.73 -12.80 1.95
C LYS A 401 -28.44 -13.03 3.28
N LEU A 402 -27.70 -13.19 4.37
CA LEU A 402 -28.26 -13.36 5.73
C LEU A 402 -29.09 -12.14 6.13
N MET A 403 -28.69 -10.93 5.74
CA MET A 403 -29.40 -9.68 6.01
C MET A 403 -30.58 -9.41 5.05
N GLY A 404 -30.93 -10.37 4.19
CA GLY A 404 -32.14 -10.33 3.36
C GLY A 404 -31.94 -9.81 1.94
N VAL A 405 -30.71 -9.57 1.48
CA VAL A 405 -30.46 -9.29 0.07
C VAL A 405 -30.64 -10.58 -0.73
N GLU A 406 -31.50 -10.58 -1.73
CA GLU A 406 -31.76 -11.77 -2.55
C GLU A 406 -30.42 -12.30 -3.14
N PRO A 407 -30.16 -13.62 -3.11
CA PRO A 407 -28.88 -14.18 -3.57
C PRO A 407 -28.48 -13.76 -5.00
N LYS A 408 -29.44 -13.61 -5.91
CA LYS A 408 -29.21 -13.13 -7.29
C LYS A 408 -28.82 -11.67 -7.38
N ASN A 409 -29.01 -10.91 -6.32
CA ASN A 409 -28.71 -9.48 -6.19
C ASN A 409 -27.41 -9.23 -5.40
N VAL A 410 -26.68 -10.27 -5.03
CA VAL A 410 -25.35 -10.19 -4.41
C VAL A 410 -24.32 -10.63 -5.44
N LEU A 411 -23.31 -9.79 -5.68
CA LEU A 411 -22.27 -10.06 -6.68
C LEU A 411 -20.88 -9.91 -6.05
N VAL A 412 -20.13 -11.00 -5.99
CA VAL A 412 -18.69 -10.97 -5.73
C VAL A 412 -17.99 -10.80 -7.06
N ALA A 413 -17.51 -9.61 -7.33
CA ALA A 413 -16.86 -9.23 -8.58
C ALA A 413 -15.33 -9.36 -8.49
N LYS A 414 -14.67 -9.19 -9.63
CA LYS A 414 -13.21 -9.14 -9.77
C LYS A 414 -12.77 -7.81 -10.38
N ASN A 415 -11.52 -7.44 -10.16
CA ASN A 415 -10.94 -6.29 -10.82
C ASN A 415 -11.07 -6.43 -12.35
N GLY A 416 -11.45 -5.34 -13.02
CA GLY A 416 -11.70 -5.29 -14.46
C GLY A 416 -13.08 -5.75 -14.91
N GLU A 417 -13.88 -6.39 -14.07
CA GLU A 417 -15.24 -6.76 -14.47
C GLU A 417 -16.15 -5.54 -14.61
N VAL A 418 -16.89 -5.46 -15.73
CA VAL A 418 -17.87 -4.42 -15.97
C VAL A 418 -19.23 -4.86 -15.40
N ILE A 419 -19.60 -4.27 -14.28
CA ILE A 419 -20.86 -4.55 -13.59
C ILE A 419 -21.93 -3.61 -14.17
N GLU A 420 -22.86 -4.14 -14.96
CA GLU A 420 -23.99 -3.38 -15.47
C GLU A 420 -25.18 -3.46 -14.52
N ILE A 421 -25.66 -2.30 -14.09
CA ILE A 421 -26.82 -2.17 -13.18
C ILE A 421 -27.96 -1.44 -13.89
N THR A 422 -29.14 -1.98 -13.71
CA THR A 422 -30.44 -1.37 -14.07
C THR A 422 -31.38 -1.43 -12.86
N LYS A 423 -32.57 -0.82 -12.95
CA LYS A 423 -33.60 -0.98 -11.90
C LYS A 423 -34.06 -2.43 -11.71
N ARG A 424 -33.77 -3.35 -12.64
CA ARG A 424 -34.30 -4.73 -12.65
C ARG A 424 -33.24 -5.82 -12.63
N SER A 425 -31.98 -5.50 -12.87
CA SER A 425 -30.92 -6.49 -12.96
C SER A 425 -29.55 -5.89 -12.66
N MET A 426 -28.68 -6.69 -12.04
CA MET A 426 -27.27 -6.45 -11.90
C MET A 426 -26.54 -7.68 -12.45
N ARG A 427 -25.46 -7.49 -13.24
CA ARG A 427 -24.65 -8.59 -13.77
C ARG A 427 -23.28 -8.11 -14.23
N ALA A 428 -22.27 -8.93 -14.08
CA ALA A 428 -21.00 -8.79 -14.77
C ALA A 428 -21.21 -9.15 -16.27
N THR A 429 -20.72 -8.33 -17.19
CA THR A 429 -21.01 -8.48 -18.64
C THR A 429 -19.78 -8.65 -19.50
N SER A 430 -18.73 -7.91 -19.22
CA SER A 430 -17.46 -7.90 -19.95
C SER A 430 -16.34 -7.57 -18.98
N SER A 431 -15.11 -7.53 -19.48
CA SER A 431 -13.96 -7.11 -18.71
C SER A 431 -13.16 -6.04 -19.44
N VAL A 432 -12.44 -5.23 -18.69
CA VAL A 432 -11.44 -4.27 -19.17
C VAL A 432 -10.08 -4.62 -18.56
N PRO A 433 -8.96 -4.12 -19.12
CA PRO A 433 -7.65 -4.27 -18.48
C PRO A 433 -7.67 -3.71 -17.04
N ALA A 434 -7.19 -4.50 -16.08
CA ALA A 434 -7.12 -4.16 -14.65
C ALA A 434 -6.00 -4.97 -13.96
N GLY A 435 -4.83 -4.97 -14.57
CA GLY A 435 -3.64 -5.64 -14.05
C GLY A 435 -2.83 -4.73 -13.13
N ASP A 436 -1.67 -5.23 -12.74
CA ASP A 436 -0.69 -4.52 -11.94
C ASP A 436 0.25 -3.74 -12.83
N VAL A 437 0.49 -2.48 -12.48
CA VAL A 437 1.53 -1.64 -13.06
C VAL A 437 2.57 -1.39 -11.97
N TYR A 438 3.79 -1.86 -12.20
CA TYR A 438 4.88 -1.76 -11.24
C TYR A 438 5.60 -0.43 -11.35
N ILE A 439 5.93 0.14 -10.20
CA ILE A 439 6.75 1.34 -10.07
C ILE A 439 8.11 0.95 -9.51
N ASP A 440 9.18 1.39 -10.16
CA ASP A 440 10.56 1.19 -9.76
C ASP A 440 11.31 2.53 -9.93
N GLY A 441 11.60 3.20 -8.83
CA GLY A 441 12.14 4.55 -8.84
C GLY A 441 11.25 5.53 -9.60
N THR A 442 11.74 6.06 -10.72
CA THR A 442 10.98 6.96 -11.60
C THR A 442 10.24 6.24 -12.72
N GLY A 443 10.49 4.94 -12.91
CA GLY A 443 9.89 4.11 -13.96
C GLY A 443 8.45 3.72 -13.63
N VAL A 444 7.56 3.80 -14.62
CA VAL A 444 6.15 3.44 -14.50
C VAL A 444 5.80 2.40 -15.54
N GLY A 445 5.66 1.13 -15.10
CA GLY A 445 5.24 0.03 -15.98
C GLY A 445 6.32 -0.46 -16.98
N ASP A 446 7.58 -0.07 -16.79
CA ASP A 446 8.73 -0.53 -17.58
C ASP A 446 9.33 -1.84 -17.03
N VAL A 447 8.97 -2.24 -15.82
CA VAL A 447 9.35 -3.52 -15.20
C VAL A 447 8.34 -4.59 -15.61
N GLY A 448 8.64 -5.33 -16.68
CA GLY A 448 7.80 -6.45 -17.12
C GLY A 448 8.21 -7.79 -16.51
N SER A 449 7.44 -8.85 -16.81
CA SER A 449 7.65 -10.22 -16.30
C SER A 449 9.04 -10.77 -16.58
N ALA A 450 9.67 -10.37 -17.70
CA ALA A 450 11.02 -10.79 -18.04
C ALA A 450 12.05 -10.19 -17.07
N VAL A 451 11.95 -8.90 -16.77
CA VAL A 451 12.84 -8.20 -15.84
C VAL A 451 12.69 -8.77 -14.43
N LEU A 452 11.47 -8.99 -13.97
CA LEU A 452 11.21 -9.57 -12.63
C LEU A 452 11.76 -10.99 -12.52
N ARG A 453 11.58 -11.81 -13.55
CA ARG A 453 12.16 -13.16 -13.59
C ARG A 453 13.68 -13.12 -13.53
N ASP A 454 14.31 -12.20 -14.26
CA ASP A 454 15.77 -12.06 -14.27
C ASP A 454 16.27 -11.57 -12.89
N ARG A 455 15.59 -10.59 -12.25
CA ARG A 455 15.92 -10.13 -10.90
C ARG A 455 15.80 -11.26 -9.86
N ARG A 456 14.73 -12.05 -9.94
CA ARG A 456 14.54 -13.22 -9.06
C ARG A 456 15.69 -14.22 -9.25
N HIS A 457 16.01 -14.56 -10.48
CA HIS A 457 17.10 -15.48 -10.80
C HIS A 457 18.46 -14.99 -10.30
N LEU A 458 18.73 -13.68 -10.46
CA LEU A 458 19.93 -13.05 -9.92
C LEU A 458 19.97 -13.07 -8.37
N ALA A 459 18.82 -12.90 -7.72
CA ALA A 459 18.72 -12.91 -6.26
C ALA A 459 18.90 -14.31 -5.66
N GLU A 460 18.41 -15.35 -6.33
CA GLU A 460 18.49 -16.74 -5.88
C GLU A 460 19.88 -17.35 -6.05
N ASP A 461 20.44 -17.27 -7.25
CA ASP A 461 21.65 -18.03 -7.63
C ASP A 461 22.83 -17.16 -8.13
N GLY A 462 22.61 -15.84 -8.29
CA GLY A 462 23.64 -14.92 -8.77
C GLY A 462 23.94 -15.03 -10.27
N ILE A 463 25.09 -14.50 -10.69
CA ILE A 463 25.50 -14.43 -12.09
C ILE A 463 26.90 -15.00 -12.31
N VAL A 464 27.09 -15.67 -13.45
CA VAL A 464 28.37 -16.14 -13.99
C VAL A 464 28.54 -15.55 -15.41
N MET A 465 29.54 -14.70 -15.59
CA MET A 465 29.89 -14.12 -16.89
C MET A 465 31.10 -14.84 -17.45
N ALA A 466 31.05 -15.24 -18.73
CA ALA A 466 32.15 -15.80 -19.47
C ALA A 466 32.56 -14.81 -20.58
N ILE A 467 33.70 -14.14 -20.40
CA ILE A 467 34.24 -13.18 -21.37
C ILE A 467 35.17 -13.94 -22.31
N ILE A 468 34.90 -13.88 -23.60
CA ILE A 468 35.57 -14.64 -24.65
C ILE A 468 36.06 -13.64 -25.69
N THR A 469 37.38 -13.61 -25.95
CA THR A 469 37.98 -12.76 -26.97
C THR A 469 38.27 -13.59 -28.22
N LEU A 470 37.65 -13.23 -29.33
CA LEU A 470 37.81 -13.93 -30.61
C LEU A 470 38.43 -13.01 -31.67
N SER A 471 39.25 -13.58 -32.55
CA SER A 471 39.83 -12.87 -33.72
C SER A 471 38.76 -12.60 -34.78
N ALA A 472 38.69 -11.35 -35.24
CA ALA A 472 37.82 -10.93 -36.35
C ALA A 472 38.13 -11.65 -37.66
N GLU A 473 39.41 -12.00 -37.89
CA GLU A 473 39.84 -12.62 -39.15
C GLU A 473 39.42 -14.11 -39.28
N ASN A 474 39.56 -14.87 -38.17
CA ASN A 474 39.42 -16.33 -38.24
C ASN A 474 38.42 -16.92 -37.23
N GLY A 475 37.89 -16.09 -36.32
CA GLY A 475 36.92 -16.49 -35.30
C GLY A 475 37.51 -17.37 -34.17
N LYS A 476 38.85 -17.44 -34.05
CA LYS A 476 39.49 -18.25 -33.02
C LYS A 476 39.70 -17.47 -31.74
N PRO A 477 39.75 -18.15 -30.57
CA PRO A 477 40.10 -17.51 -29.31
C PRO A 477 41.49 -16.89 -29.36
N VAL A 478 41.62 -15.63 -28.94
CA VAL A 478 42.90 -14.90 -28.87
C VAL A 478 43.51 -15.04 -27.47
N THR A 479 42.70 -15.13 -26.44
CA THR A 479 43.10 -15.30 -25.05
C THR A 479 42.24 -16.38 -24.40
N ASP A 480 42.74 -16.91 -23.26
CA ASP A 480 41.90 -17.75 -22.42
C ASP A 480 40.68 -16.99 -21.93
N PRO A 481 39.52 -17.67 -21.81
CA PRO A 481 38.31 -17.02 -21.31
C PRO A 481 38.44 -16.57 -19.88
N GLU A 482 37.88 -15.39 -19.58
CA GLU A 482 37.80 -14.88 -18.23
C GLU A 482 36.41 -15.20 -17.63
N ILE A 483 36.39 -15.71 -16.39
CA ILE A 483 35.16 -16.02 -15.66
C ILE A 483 34.97 -15.04 -14.51
N ILE A 484 33.87 -14.30 -14.52
CA ILE A 484 33.52 -13.37 -13.46
C ILE A 484 32.20 -13.84 -12.83
N THR A 485 32.14 -13.87 -11.49
CA THR A 485 30.92 -14.22 -10.76
C THR A 485 30.55 -13.15 -9.74
N ARG A 486 29.24 -12.98 -9.50
CA ARG A 486 28.70 -12.17 -8.42
C ARG A 486 27.48 -12.88 -7.82
N GLY A 487 27.41 -12.92 -6.50
CA GLY A 487 26.30 -13.55 -5.77
C GLY A 487 26.20 -15.07 -5.91
N PHE A 488 27.14 -15.75 -6.60
CA PHE A 488 27.12 -17.19 -6.82
C PHE A 488 28.05 -17.95 -5.87
N VAL A 489 29.36 -17.67 -5.90
CA VAL A 489 30.38 -18.30 -5.06
C VAL A 489 31.40 -17.29 -4.58
N TYR A 490 32.06 -17.57 -3.43
CA TYR A 490 33.18 -16.77 -2.98
C TYR A 490 34.43 -17.16 -3.78
N VAL A 491 34.87 -16.26 -4.66
CA VAL A 491 35.87 -16.52 -5.69
C VAL A 491 37.22 -17.05 -5.11
N LYS A 492 37.64 -16.54 -3.94
CA LYS A 492 38.89 -16.96 -3.29
C LYS A 492 38.90 -18.43 -2.86
N GLU A 493 37.73 -19.04 -2.65
CA GLU A 493 37.58 -20.44 -2.21
C GLU A 493 37.15 -21.35 -3.38
N ALA A 494 36.94 -20.79 -4.56
CA ALA A 494 36.38 -21.49 -5.71
C ALA A 494 37.33 -21.56 -6.93
N GLU A 495 38.66 -21.44 -6.73
CA GLU A 495 39.64 -21.46 -7.84
C GLU A 495 39.51 -22.70 -8.74
N ALA A 496 39.29 -23.88 -8.14
CA ALA A 496 39.13 -25.12 -8.89
C ALA A 496 37.86 -25.06 -9.79
N LEU A 497 36.77 -24.53 -9.29
CA LEU A 497 35.52 -24.34 -10.06
C LEU A 497 35.71 -23.34 -11.21
N MET A 498 36.45 -22.24 -10.95
CA MET A 498 36.75 -21.25 -12.00
C MET A 498 37.62 -21.84 -13.12
N GLY A 499 38.62 -22.66 -12.75
CA GLY A 499 39.44 -23.39 -13.71
C GLY A 499 38.62 -24.37 -14.58
N GLU A 500 37.71 -25.12 -13.96
CA GLU A 500 36.84 -26.03 -14.68
C GLU A 500 35.87 -25.28 -15.61
N LEU A 501 35.32 -24.13 -15.19
CA LEU A 501 34.48 -23.31 -16.05
C LEU A 501 35.21 -22.78 -17.28
N LYS A 502 36.47 -22.36 -17.13
CA LYS A 502 37.32 -21.99 -18.27
C LYS A 502 37.50 -23.16 -19.23
N ARG A 503 37.76 -24.38 -18.70
CA ARG A 503 37.83 -25.60 -19.52
C ARG A 503 36.52 -25.87 -20.28
N VAL A 504 35.37 -25.78 -19.63
CA VAL A 504 34.05 -25.94 -20.26
C VAL A 504 33.82 -24.94 -21.37
N VAL A 505 34.25 -23.69 -21.20
CA VAL A 505 34.16 -22.65 -22.25
C VAL A 505 35.06 -23.03 -23.44
N ASN A 506 36.31 -23.39 -23.19
CA ASN A 506 37.27 -23.76 -24.24
C ASN A 506 36.81 -25.00 -25.05
N GLU A 507 36.25 -26.01 -24.38
CA GLU A 507 35.67 -27.19 -25.02
C GLU A 507 34.44 -26.82 -25.88
N SER A 508 33.62 -25.88 -25.38
CA SER A 508 32.46 -25.38 -26.13
C SER A 508 32.88 -24.66 -27.41
N LEU A 509 33.92 -23.81 -27.33
CA LEU A 509 34.48 -23.11 -28.50
C LEU A 509 35.10 -24.07 -29.49
N ALA A 510 35.90 -25.04 -29.05
CA ALA A 510 36.48 -26.07 -29.90
C ALA A 510 35.41 -26.94 -30.61
N SER A 511 34.28 -27.18 -29.95
CA SER A 511 33.14 -27.86 -30.54
C SER A 511 32.46 -27.01 -31.62
N CYS A 512 32.31 -25.71 -31.39
CA CYS A 512 31.76 -24.79 -32.43
C CYS A 512 32.66 -24.70 -33.63
N GLU A 513 33.99 -24.64 -33.44
CA GLU A 513 34.97 -24.61 -34.53
C GLU A 513 34.90 -25.89 -35.40
N ARG A 514 34.86 -27.08 -34.77
CA ARG A 514 34.71 -28.36 -35.50
C ARG A 514 33.43 -28.42 -36.33
N GLN A 515 32.35 -27.82 -35.85
CA GLN A 515 31.06 -27.76 -36.55
C GLN A 515 30.98 -26.58 -37.55
N LYS A 516 32.06 -25.81 -37.73
CA LYS A 516 32.13 -24.60 -38.58
C LYS A 516 31.03 -23.57 -38.23
N GLN A 517 30.64 -23.53 -36.98
CA GLN A 517 29.60 -22.62 -36.47
C GLN A 517 30.25 -21.25 -36.24
N ARG A 518 29.87 -20.25 -37.02
CA ARG A 518 30.39 -18.88 -36.97
C ARG A 518 29.37 -17.87 -36.44
N ASP A 519 28.13 -18.29 -36.25
CA ASP A 519 27.09 -17.42 -35.72
C ASP A 519 27.29 -17.19 -34.23
N TRP A 520 27.43 -15.92 -33.82
CA TRP A 520 27.66 -15.49 -32.45
C TRP A 520 26.55 -15.89 -31.50
N ALA A 521 25.27 -15.84 -31.92
CA ALA A 521 24.14 -16.25 -31.10
C ALA A 521 24.22 -17.75 -30.79
N ALA A 522 24.59 -18.56 -31.77
CA ALA A 522 24.75 -20.00 -31.58
C ALA A 522 25.94 -20.35 -30.67
N ILE A 523 27.09 -19.63 -30.79
CA ILE A 523 28.26 -19.80 -29.92
C ILE A 523 27.90 -19.44 -28.50
N LYS A 524 27.27 -18.26 -28.26
CA LYS A 524 26.78 -17.82 -26.96
C LYS A 524 25.80 -18.84 -26.35
N GLY A 525 24.85 -19.32 -27.16
CA GLY A 525 23.86 -20.31 -26.72
C GLY A 525 24.51 -21.63 -26.26
N ARG A 526 25.50 -22.13 -26.99
CA ARG A 526 26.24 -23.34 -26.61
C ARG A 526 27.06 -23.17 -25.34
N VAL A 527 27.83 -22.09 -25.23
CA VAL A 527 28.64 -21.79 -24.03
C VAL A 527 27.72 -21.67 -22.83
N LYS A 528 26.61 -20.91 -22.94
CA LYS A 528 25.60 -20.79 -21.89
C LYS A 528 25.07 -22.15 -21.45
N SER A 529 24.64 -22.99 -22.39
CA SER A 529 24.07 -24.31 -22.09
C SER A 529 25.07 -25.22 -21.38
N ASN A 530 26.31 -25.26 -21.85
CA ASN A 530 27.33 -26.14 -21.28
C ASN A 530 27.77 -25.66 -19.89
N ILE A 531 27.95 -24.35 -19.67
CA ILE A 531 28.23 -23.80 -18.33
C ILE A 531 27.09 -24.09 -17.38
N SER A 532 25.82 -23.80 -17.79
CA SER A 532 24.65 -24.04 -16.95
C SER A 532 24.52 -25.52 -16.60
N GLY A 533 24.69 -26.42 -17.57
CA GLY A 533 24.65 -27.87 -17.35
C GLY A 533 25.75 -28.35 -16.38
N TYR A 534 26.97 -27.86 -16.54
CA TYR A 534 28.08 -28.18 -15.64
C TYR A 534 27.82 -27.68 -14.21
N LEU A 535 27.41 -26.41 -14.05
CA LEU A 535 27.13 -25.80 -12.76
C LEU A 535 25.99 -26.54 -12.03
N TYR A 536 24.90 -26.82 -12.71
CA TYR A 536 23.79 -27.55 -12.11
C TYR A 536 24.21 -28.97 -11.66
N LYS A 537 24.99 -29.68 -12.51
CA LYS A 537 25.48 -31.02 -12.16
C LYS A 537 26.40 -31.01 -10.93
N THR A 538 27.25 -29.99 -10.82
CA THR A 538 28.31 -29.92 -9.80
C THR A 538 27.82 -29.26 -8.51
N THR A 539 27.00 -28.21 -8.60
CA THR A 539 26.62 -27.36 -7.45
C THR A 539 25.14 -27.46 -7.09
N ARG A 540 24.29 -28.02 -7.96
CA ARG A 540 22.83 -27.99 -7.87
C ARG A 540 22.24 -26.58 -7.86
N ARG A 541 23.00 -25.59 -8.30
CA ARG A 541 22.59 -24.18 -8.47
C ARG A 541 22.51 -23.84 -9.95
N SER A 542 21.67 -22.85 -10.29
CA SER A 542 21.43 -22.42 -11.67
C SER A 542 21.65 -20.92 -11.85
N PRO A 543 22.87 -20.39 -11.63
CA PRO A 543 23.12 -18.96 -11.77
C PRO A 543 22.81 -18.48 -13.19
N MET A 544 22.51 -17.19 -13.33
CA MET A 544 22.37 -16.56 -14.63
C MET A 544 23.70 -16.61 -15.38
N VAL A 545 23.76 -17.33 -16.49
CA VAL A 545 24.99 -17.43 -17.30
C VAL A 545 24.92 -16.44 -18.46
N LEU A 546 25.92 -15.53 -18.51
CA LEU A 546 26.04 -14.48 -19.53
C LEU A 546 27.37 -14.62 -20.31
N PRO A 547 27.39 -15.26 -21.49
CA PRO A 547 28.55 -15.24 -22.37
C PRO A 547 28.67 -13.88 -23.09
N VAL A 548 29.83 -13.23 -22.92
CA VAL A 548 30.19 -11.99 -23.60
C VAL A 548 31.30 -12.31 -24.62
N ILE A 549 31.07 -12.00 -25.89
CA ILE A 549 32.08 -12.17 -26.94
C ILE A 549 32.57 -10.79 -27.36
N ILE A 550 33.90 -10.64 -27.35
CA ILE A 550 34.62 -9.44 -27.78
C ILE A 550 35.40 -9.83 -29.03
N GLU A 551 35.25 -9.08 -30.10
CA GLU A 551 35.96 -9.26 -31.37
C GLU A 551 37.17 -8.31 -31.43
N VAL A 552 38.34 -8.82 -31.76
CA VAL A 552 39.59 -8.07 -31.87
C VAL A 552 40.35 -8.42 -33.16
#